data_36048d4071f1933bbbf5262ac67b50a2
#
_entry.id   36048d4071f1933bbbf5262ac67b50a2
#
_cell.length_a   1.000
_cell.length_b   1.000
_cell.length_c   1.000
_cell.angle_alpha   90.00
_cell.angle_beta   90.00
_cell.angle_gamma   90.00
#
_symmetry.space_group_name_H-M   'P 1'
#
loop_
_entity.id
_entity.type
_entity.pdbx_description
1 polymer ?
#
loop_
_entity_poly.entity_id
_entity_poly.type
_entity_poly.pdbx_seq_one_letter_code
_entity_poly.pdbx_strand_id
1 'polypeptide(L)'
;SSICPVPFFDTRFLTLYFCRQIKSSLMEVFSIIIPVYNRPEEIDDLLNSLTRQTYVHFEVIVVDDGSSIPCEPIVNAYNDRLRIRYFYIENSGPGLARNQGVRYAEGEIVIVLDSDCIVPASYLEQVHESLMRYKVDAFGGADRAHSSFSAIQKAVNYSTVSYTHLRAHET
;
A
#
# COMPACT_ATOMS: atom_id res chain seq x y z
N SER A 1 13.89 -4.52 -18.82
CA SER A 1 12.90 -4.44 -17.73
C SER A 1 12.22 -5.80 -17.60
N SER A 2 12.62 -6.55 -16.59
CA SER A 2 12.10 -7.89 -16.35
C SER A 2 11.09 -7.83 -15.20
N ILE A 3 9.82 -8.06 -15.51
CA ILE A 3 8.79 -8.29 -14.50
C ILE A 3 9.00 -9.72 -14.02
N CYS A 4 9.44 -9.88 -12.75
CA CYS A 4 9.61 -11.19 -12.16
C CYS A 4 8.28 -11.63 -11.52
N PRO A 5 7.80 -12.88 -11.75
CA PRO A 5 6.64 -13.39 -11.04
C PRO A 5 7.00 -13.57 -9.55
N VAL A 6 6.35 -12.80 -8.69
CA VAL A 6 6.48 -12.93 -7.23
C VAL A 6 5.77 -14.21 -6.79
N PRO A 7 6.34 -15.00 -5.87
CA PRO A 7 5.64 -16.17 -5.32
C PRO A 7 4.32 -15.73 -4.67
N PHE A 8 3.32 -16.58 -4.79
CA PHE A 8 1.94 -16.41 -4.37
C PHE A 8 1.85 -15.79 -2.96
N PHE A 9 1.60 -14.49 -2.89
CA PHE A 9 1.25 -13.82 -1.65
C PHE A 9 -0.26 -13.88 -1.46
N ASP A 10 -0.69 -14.37 -0.31
CA ASP A 10 -2.09 -14.41 0.12
C ASP A 10 -2.57 -12.99 0.54
N THR A 11 -2.48 -12.02 -0.36
CA THR A 11 -2.74 -10.62 -0.05
C THR A 11 -3.59 -9.94 -1.12
N ARG A 12 -4.43 -9.02 -0.65
CA ARG A 12 -5.44 -8.27 -1.38
C ARG A 12 -4.91 -6.96 -1.91
N PHE A 13 -3.87 -6.89 -2.76
CA PHE A 13 -3.35 -5.56 -3.07
C PHE A 13 -2.86 -5.43 -4.50
N LEU A 14 -3.33 -4.40 -5.19
CA LEU A 14 -2.59 -3.78 -6.26
C LEU A 14 -1.65 -2.76 -5.60
N THR A 15 -0.45 -3.19 -5.24
CA THR A 15 0.56 -2.33 -4.65
C THR A 15 1.66 -2.10 -5.69
N LEU A 16 1.87 -0.85 -6.06
CA LEU A 16 2.97 -0.45 -6.93
C LEU A 16 4.15 -0.04 -6.04
N TYR A 17 5.28 -0.69 -6.20
CA TYR A 17 6.52 -0.36 -5.52
C TYR A 17 7.42 0.45 -6.44
N PHE A 18 7.95 1.57 -5.95
CA PHE A 18 8.95 2.36 -6.62
C PHE A 18 10.26 2.24 -5.84
N CYS A 19 11.26 1.57 -6.40
CA CYS A 19 12.59 1.50 -5.80
C CYS A 19 13.45 2.65 -6.33
N ARG A 20 13.86 3.54 -5.46
CA ARG A 20 14.93 4.51 -5.74
C ARG A 20 16.26 3.82 -5.48
N GLN A 21 17.30 4.04 -6.31
CA GLN A 21 18.59 3.36 -6.26
C GLN A 21 19.07 2.99 -4.85
N ILE A 22 19.21 1.69 -4.61
CA ILE A 22 19.67 1.11 -3.35
C ILE A 22 21.12 1.56 -3.10
N LYS A 23 21.31 2.49 -2.17
CA LYS A 23 22.56 2.62 -1.45
C LYS A 23 22.52 1.57 -0.35
N SER A 24 23.49 0.68 -0.32
CA SER A 24 23.62 -0.44 0.61
C SER A 24 23.60 0.03 2.08
N SER A 25 22.42 0.27 2.61
CA SER A 25 22.14 0.34 4.03
C SER A 25 21.59 -1.02 4.46
N LEU A 26 22.08 -1.56 5.56
CA LEU A 26 21.66 -2.85 6.10
C LEU A 26 20.16 -2.88 6.54
N MET A 27 19.47 -1.76 6.48
CA MET A 27 18.06 -1.61 6.87
C MET A 27 17.39 -0.59 5.93
N GLU A 28 16.55 -1.08 5.04
CA GLU A 28 15.79 -0.24 4.12
C GLU A 28 14.57 0.36 4.84
N VAL A 29 14.37 1.68 4.70
CA VAL A 29 13.18 2.35 5.25
C VAL A 29 12.11 2.40 4.18
N PHE A 30 10.91 1.88 4.49
CA PHE A 30 9.76 1.95 3.60
C PHE A 30 8.93 3.20 3.88
N SER A 31 8.48 3.88 2.83
CA SER A 31 7.46 4.92 2.91
C SER A 31 6.15 4.37 2.36
N ILE A 32 5.17 4.16 3.23
CA ILE A 32 3.84 3.66 2.88
C ILE A 32 2.95 4.86 2.58
N ILE A 33 2.52 5.01 1.33
CA ILE A 33 1.66 6.09 0.85
C ILE A 33 0.22 5.58 0.79
N ILE A 34 -0.68 6.26 1.50
CA ILE A 34 -2.10 5.91 1.56
C ILE A 34 -2.93 7.12 1.11
N PRO A 35 -3.40 7.16 -0.14
CA PRO A 35 -4.39 8.14 -0.56
C PRO A 35 -5.74 7.77 0.07
N VAL A 36 -6.44 8.73 0.63
CA VAL A 36 -7.78 8.52 1.21
C VAL A 36 -8.74 9.61 0.75
N TYR A 37 -9.99 9.22 0.48
CA TYR A 37 -11.08 10.16 0.17
C TYR A 37 -12.40 9.61 0.70
N ASN A 38 -12.98 10.29 1.71
CA ASN A 38 -14.27 9.94 2.32
C ASN A 38 -14.37 8.47 2.80
N ARG A 39 -13.29 7.92 3.40
CA ARG A 39 -13.23 6.52 3.87
C ARG A 39 -12.63 6.42 5.28
N PRO A 40 -13.27 7.03 6.30
CA PRO A 40 -12.70 7.07 7.65
C PRO A 40 -12.64 5.69 8.33
N GLU A 41 -13.58 4.79 8.05
CA GLU A 41 -13.62 3.45 8.66
C GLU A 41 -12.55 2.55 8.06
N GLU A 42 -12.39 2.57 6.74
CA GLU A 42 -11.42 1.76 6.02
C GLU A 42 -9.98 2.15 6.38
N ILE A 43 -9.70 3.46 6.52
CA ILE A 43 -8.36 3.90 6.92
C ILE A 43 -8.01 3.43 8.33
N ASP A 44 -8.95 3.37 9.26
CA ASP A 44 -8.75 2.85 10.61
C ASP A 44 -8.34 1.36 10.58
N ASP A 45 -9.05 0.54 9.81
CA ASP A 45 -8.75 -0.87 9.64
C ASP A 45 -7.35 -1.10 9.06
N LEU A 46 -6.97 -0.31 8.03
CA LEU A 46 -5.64 -0.38 7.44
C LEU A 46 -4.57 0.02 8.44
N LEU A 47 -4.69 1.16 9.12
CA LEU A 47 -3.71 1.64 10.11
C LEU A 47 -3.56 0.64 11.27
N ASN A 48 -4.67 0.08 11.75
CA ASN A 48 -4.63 -0.98 12.75
C ASN A 48 -3.88 -2.22 12.26
N SER A 49 -4.00 -2.59 10.99
CA SER A 49 -3.24 -3.71 10.41
C SER A 49 -1.74 -3.40 10.30
N LEU A 50 -1.37 -2.15 10.04
CA LEU A 50 0.02 -1.70 9.98
C LEU A 50 0.70 -1.70 11.36
N THR A 51 -0.03 -1.48 12.45
CA THR A 51 0.56 -1.58 13.81
C THR A 51 1.02 -2.99 14.17
N ARG A 52 0.61 -4.00 13.43
CA ARG A 52 0.93 -5.42 13.68
C ARG A 52 2.04 -5.96 12.78
N GLN A 53 2.68 -5.11 11.98
CA GLN A 53 3.75 -5.54 11.08
C GLN A 53 4.97 -6.05 11.85
N THR A 54 5.54 -7.16 11.40
CA THR A 54 6.79 -7.74 11.95
C THR A 54 8.02 -6.91 11.54
N TYR A 55 8.00 -6.31 10.35
CA TYR A 55 9.02 -5.38 9.91
C TYR A 55 8.68 -3.97 10.40
N VAL A 56 9.60 -3.33 11.12
CA VAL A 56 9.34 -2.09 11.86
C VAL A 56 9.97 -0.82 11.25
N HIS A 57 10.81 -0.98 10.21
CA HIS A 57 11.51 0.15 9.58
C HIS A 57 10.66 0.78 8.46
N PHE A 58 9.59 1.44 8.84
CA PHE A 58 8.72 2.14 7.88
C PHE A 58 8.11 3.40 8.47
N GLU A 59 7.67 4.27 7.60
CA GLU A 59 6.80 5.40 7.88
C GLU A 59 5.50 5.27 7.10
N VAL A 60 4.46 5.94 7.58
CA VAL A 60 3.14 6.00 6.93
C VAL A 60 2.84 7.45 6.57
N ILE A 61 2.40 7.68 5.33
CA ILE A 61 2.03 8.99 4.81
C ILE A 61 0.60 8.88 4.31
N VAL A 62 -0.33 9.47 5.05
CA VAL A 62 -1.74 9.54 4.66
C VAL A 62 -1.97 10.85 3.94
N VAL A 63 -2.47 10.77 2.71
CA VAL A 63 -2.84 11.94 1.90
C VAL A 63 -4.34 11.95 1.71
N ASP A 64 -5.00 12.85 2.42
CA ASP A 64 -6.45 13.07 2.34
C ASP A 64 -6.76 13.99 1.15
N ASP A 65 -7.40 13.43 0.13
CA ASP A 65 -7.70 14.09 -1.15
C ASP A 65 -9.01 14.89 -1.07
N GLY A 66 -9.12 15.74 -0.08
CA GLY A 66 -10.26 16.65 0.07
C GLY A 66 -11.53 15.98 0.62
N SER A 67 -11.39 15.07 1.59
CA SER A 67 -12.55 14.45 2.23
C SER A 67 -13.48 15.47 2.87
N SER A 68 -14.78 15.26 2.74
CA SER A 68 -15.82 16.08 3.40
C SER A 68 -15.75 15.96 4.93
N ILE A 69 -15.32 14.78 5.41
CA ILE A 69 -15.02 14.51 6.82
C ILE A 69 -13.55 14.10 6.86
N PRO A 70 -12.62 15.00 7.28
CA PRO A 70 -11.21 14.68 7.35
C PRO A 70 -10.92 13.49 8.28
N CYS A 71 -10.03 12.61 7.86
CA CYS A 71 -9.63 11.45 8.66
C CYS A 71 -8.48 11.77 9.65
N GLU A 72 -8.07 13.03 9.76
CA GLU A 72 -6.99 13.47 10.66
C GLU A 72 -7.14 12.97 12.12
N PRO A 73 -8.33 13.05 12.77
CA PRO A 73 -8.47 12.56 14.14
C PRO A 73 -8.19 11.05 14.27
N ILE A 74 -8.56 10.26 13.25
CA ILE A 74 -8.30 8.82 13.21
C ILE A 74 -6.80 8.59 13.06
N VAL A 75 -6.16 9.27 12.12
CA VAL A 75 -4.71 9.15 11.89
C VAL A 75 -3.92 9.52 13.14
N ASN A 76 -4.30 10.61 13.81
CA ASN A 76 -3.63 11.09 15.03
C ASN A 76 -3.71 10.10 16.20
N ALA A 77 -4.74 9.24 16.24
CA ALA A 77 -4.85 8.19 17.26
C ALA A 77 -3.76 7.10 17.12
N TYR A 78 -3.01 7.08 16.03
CA TYR A 78 -1.93 6.13 15.78
C TYR A 78 -0.52 6.70 16.01
N ASN A 79 -0.36 7.98 16.33
CA ASN A 79 0.93 8.65 16.48
C ASN A 79 1.87 7.98 17.51
N ASP A 80 1.32 7.36 18.55
CA ASP A 80 2.11 6.64 19.56
C ASP A 80 2.58 5.25 19.12
N ARG A 81 2.01 4.71 18.04
CA ARG A 81 2.23 3.34 17.55
C ARG A 81 2.89 3.26 16.19
N LEU A 82 2.74 4.30 15.36
CA LEU A 82 3.27 4.39 14.01
C LEU A 82 4.00 5.71 13.82
N ARG A 83 5.10 5.69 13.07
CA ARG A 83 5.67 6.91 12.51
C ARG A 83 4.78 7.35 11.36
N ILE A 84 3.76 8.16 11.65
CA ILE A 84 2.70 8.53 10.70
C ILE A 84 2.64 10.04 10.50
N ARG A 85 2.37 10.48 9.28
CA ARG A 85 2.14 11.88 8.91
C ARG A 85 0.87 11.99 8.09
N TYR A 86 0.08 13.02 8.35
CA TYR A 86 -1.16 13.33 7.66
C TYR A 86 -1.03 14.61 6.85
N PHE A 87 -1.53 14.59 5.63
CA PHE A 87 -1.56 15.75 4.73
C PHE A 87 -2.95 15.84 4.09
N TYR A 88 -3.57 17.01 4.22
CA TYR A 88 -4.81 17.33 3.53
C TYR A 88 -4.50 18.12 2.26
N ILE A 89 -5.09 17.76 1.15
CA ILE A 89 -4.98 18.47 -0.14
C ILE A 89 -6.37 18.74 -0.69
N GLU A 90 -6.50 19.70 -1.61
CA GLU A 90 -7.74 19.86 -2.39
C GLU A 90 -7.96 18.62 -3.26
N ASN A 91 -9.23 18.21 -3.43
CA ASN A 91 -9.57 17.04 -4.22
C ASN A 91 -9.01 17.14 -5.66
N SER A 92 -8.05 16.30 -5.94
CA SER A 92 -7.28 16.32 -7.20
C SER A 92 -7.25 14.93 -7.86
N GLY A 93 -7.87 13.96 -7.21
CA GLY A 93 -7.92 12.56 -7.64
C GLY A 93 -6.77 11.70 -7.12
N PRO A 94 -6.98 10.38 -7.05
CA PRO A 94 -6.08 9.44 -6.38
C PRO A 94 -4.66 9.42 -6.97
N GLY A 95 -4.49 9.71 -8.25
CA GLY A 95 -3.18 9.78 -8.90
C GLY A 95 -2.33 10.94 -8.36
N LEU A 96 -2.92 12.14 -8.21
CA LEU A 96 -2.22 13.30 -7.68
C LEU A 96 -1.97 13.16 -6.17
N ALA A 97 -2.91 12.58 -5.42
CA ALA A 97 -2.71 12.27 -4.00
C ALA A 97 -1.53 11.31 -3.79
N ARG A 98 -1.40 10.24 -4.60
CA ARG A 98 -0.23 9.34 -4.56
C ARG A 98 1.07 10.08 -4.87
N ASN A 99 1.08 10.89 -5.94
CA ASN A 99 2.26 11.68 -6.31
C ASN A 99 2.68 12.66 -5.22
N GLN A 100 1.72 13.25 -4.53
CA GLN A 100 1.99 14.15 -3.41
C GLN A 100 2.59 13.38 -2.22
N GLY A 101 2.04 12.20 -1.90
CA GLY A 101 2.60 11.32 -0.88
C GLY A 101 4.05 10.93 -1.18
N VAL A 102 4.38 10.61 -2.43
CA VAL A 102 5.76 10.29 -2.84
C VAL A 102 6.72 11.47 -2.61
N ARG A 103 6.27 12.71 -2.76
CA ARG A 103 7.10 13.89 -2.47
C ARG A 103 7.45 14.06 -1.00
N TYR A 104 6.59 13.55 -0.12
CA TYR A 104 6.80 13.57 1.32
C TYR A 104 7.56 12.36 1.84
N ALA A 105 7.77 11.34 0.99
CA ALA A 105 8.48 10.11 1.36
C ALA A 105 9.94 10.39 1.73
N GLU A 106 10.38 9.85 2.87
CA GLU A 106 11.75 9.91 3.36
C GLU A 106 12.48 8.56 3.21
N GLY A 107 11.71 7.48 3.01
CA GLY A 107 12.22 6.13 2.82
C GLY A 107 12.79 5.92 1.42
N GLU A 108 13.64 4.92 1.29
CA GLU A 108 14.26 4.53 0.02
C GLU A 108 13.30 3.79 -0.90
N ILE A 109 12.30 3.13 -0.32
CA ILE A 109 11.32 2.31 -1.03
C ILE A 109 9.93 2.86 -0.74
N VAL A 110 9.19 3.14 -1.81
CA VAL A 110 7.80 3.61 -1.72
C VAL A 110 6.85 2.44 -1.94
N ILE A 111 5.92 2.28 -1.01
CA ILE A 111 4.81 1.32 -1.09
C ILE A 111 3.51 2.12 -1.15
N VAL A 112 2.69 1.89 -2.17
CA VAL A 112 1.37 2.51 -2.26
C VAL A 112 0.31 1.49 -1.87
N LEU A 113 -0.50 1.82 -0.86
CA LEU A 113 -1.65 1.02 -0.41
C LEU A 113 -2.94 1.82 -0.60
N ASP A 114 -3.97 1.19 -1.11
CA ASP A 114 -5.30 1.79 -1.12
C ASP A 114 -5.93 1.75 0.29
N SER A 115 -6.72 2.76 0.64
CA SER A 115 -7.24 2.96 2.00
C SER A 115 -8.18 1.83 2.49
N ASP A 116 -8.74 1.04 1.58
CA ASP A 116 -9.63 -0.08 1.86
C ASP A 116 -8.92 -1.44 2.02
N CYS A 117 -7.62 -1.38 2.23
CA CYS A 117 -6.78 -2.56 2.38
C CYS A 117 -6.60 -2.98 3.85
N ILE A 118 -6.40 -4.29 4.08
CA ILE A 118 -5.92 -4.85 5.36
C ILE A 118 -4.71 -5.72 5.06
N VAL A 119 -3.56 -5.39 5.65
CA VAL A 119 -2.29 -6.09 5.39
C VAL A 119 -2.00 -7.19 6.43
N PRO A 120 -1.56 -8.38 6.02
CA PRO A 120 -1.06 -9.41 6.95
C PRO A 120 0.15 -8.91 7.76
N ALA A 121 0.33 -9.43 8.97
CA ALA A 121 1.42 -8.99 9.85
C ALA A 121 2.83 -9.17 9.25
N SER A 122 3.03 -10.17 8.40
CA SER A 122 4.31 -10.44 7.73
C SER A 122 4.45 -9.75 6.36
N TYR A 123 3.53 -8.85 6.00
CA TYR A 123 3.50 -8.26 4.65
C TYR A 123 4.78 -7.50 4.31
N LEU A 124 5.18 -6.54 5.15
CA LEU A 124 6.39 -5.73 4.90
C LEU A 124 7.68 -6.55 4.98
N GLU A 125 7.73 -7.58 5.83
CA GLU A 125 8.85 -8.50 5.90
C GLU A 125 9.00 -9.29 4.59
N GLN A 126 7.90 -9.81 4.06
CA GLN A 126 7.89 -10.52 2.78
C GLN A 126 8.26 -9.60 1.61
N VAL A 127 7.82 -8.33 1.65
CA VAL A 127 8.26 -7.31 0.68
C VAL A 127 9.78 -7.13 0.74
N HIS A 128 10.33 -6.95 1.95
CA HIS A 128 11.76 -6.80 2.15
C HIS A 128 12.55 -8.02 1.64
N GLU A 129 12.15 -9.23 2.01
CA GLU A 129 12.79 -10.47 1.53
C GLU A 129 12.74 -10.58 0.00
N SER A 130 11.62 -10.19 -0.61
CA SER A 130 11.46 -10.24 -2.07
C SER A 130 12.38 -9.24 -2.77
N LEU A 131 12.53 -8.02 -2.24
CA LEU A 131 13.46 -7.02 -2.76
C LEU A 131 14.91 -7.48 -2.66
N MET A 132 15.29 -8.11 -1.56
CA MET A 132 16.64 -8.66 -1.39
C MET A 132 16.91 -9.82 -2.34
N ARG A 133 15.89 -10.61 -2.66
CA ARG A 133 16.01 -11.78 -3.53
C ARG A 133 15.99 -11.44 -5.01
N TYR A 134 15.15 -10.49 -5.40
CA TYR A 134 14.91 -10.11 -6.79
C TYR A 134 15.39 -8.68 -7.03
N LYS A 135 16.32 -8.50 -7.95
CA LYS A 135 16.78 -7.17 -8.38
C LYS A 135 15.75 -6.58 -9.35
N VAL A 136 14.68 -6.00 -8.81
CA VAL A 136 13.59 -5.40 -9.59
C VAL A 136 13.42 -3.93 -9.22
N ASP A 137 13.04 -3.11 -10.19
CA ASP A 137 12.79 -1.68 -9.97
C ASP A 137 11.37 -1.42 -9.45
N ALA A 138 10.42 -2.31 -9.77
CA ALA A 138 9.05 -2.26 -9.31
C ALA A 138 8.39 -3.64 -9.37
N PHE A 139 7.46 -3.91 -8.48
CA PHE A 139 6.59 -5.09 -8.54
C PHE A 139 5.21 -4.77 -7.93
N GLY A 140 4.20 -5.57 -8.28
CA GLY A 140 2.86 -5.48 -7.73
C GLY A 140 2.43 -6.79 -7.08
N GLY A 141 1.64 -6.69 -6.02
CA GLY A 141 1.01 -7.84 -5.36
C GLY A 141 -0.31 -8.24 -6.01
N ALA A 142 -0.72 -9.49 -5.81
CA ALA A 142 -2.02 -9.97 -6.24
C ALA A 142 -3.12 -9.55 -5.26
N ASP A 143 -4.26 -9.15 -5.80
CA ASP A 143 -5.43 -8.78 -5.03
C ASP A 143 -6.23 -10.01 -4.59
N ARG A 144 -6.72 -10.05 -3.35
CA ARG A 144 -7.60 -11.11 -2.86
C ARG A 144 -8.76 -10.55 -2.03
N ALA A 145 -9.98 -10.96 -2.36
CA ALA A 145 -11.18 -10.57 -1.62
C ALA A 145 -11.17 -11.11 -0.18
N HIS A 146 -11.54 -10.30 0.80
CA HIS A 146 -11.61 -10.69 2.23
C HIS A 146 -12.70 -11.73 2.49
N SER A 147 -12.50 -12.56 3.50
CA SER A 147 -13.47 -13.56 3.92
C SER A 147 -14.81 -12.93 4.29
N SER A 148 -14.81 -11.72 4.84
CA SER A 148 -16.01 -10.93 5.20
C SER A 148 -16.73 -10.30 4.01
N PHE A 149 -16.15 -10.28 2.81
CA PHE A 149 -16.80 -9.71 1.64
C PHE A 149 -18.05 -10.50 1.25
N SER A 150 -19.08 -9.80 0.83
CA SER A 150 -20.28 -10.41 0.26
C SER A 150 -19.96 -11.21 -0.99
N ALA A 151 -20.88 -12.11 -1.38
CA ALA A 151 -20.70 -12.90 -2.61
C ALA A 151 -20.53 -12.01 -3.85
N ILE A 152 -21.22 -10.85 -3.90
CA ILE A 152 -21.12 -9.89 -5.01
C ILE A 152 -19.73 -9.25 -5.03
N GLN A 153 -19.22 -8.78 -3.90
CA GLN A 153 -17.87 -8.20 -3.79
C GLN A 153 -16.79 -9.22 -4.19
N LYS A 154 -16.93 -10.48 -3.78
CA LYS A 154 -16.01 -11.56 -4.18
C LYS A 154 -16.06 -11.83 -5.69
N ALA A 155 -17.25 -11.79 -6.29
CA ALA A 155 -17.43 -12.00 -7.72
C ALA A 155 -16.83 -10.85 -8.53
N VAL A 156 -17.01 -9.59 -8.10
CA VAL A 156 -16.38 -8.42 -8.73
C VAL A 156 -14.85 -8.51 -8.66
N ASN A 157 -14.30 -8.80 -7.48
CA ASN A 157 -12.86 -8.97 -7.31
C ASN A 157 -12.32 -10.09 -8.22
N TYR A 158 -12.98 -11.26 -8.27
CA TYR A 158 -12.57 -12.35 -9.15
C TYR A 158 -12.57 -11.95 -10.64
N SER A 159 -13.58 -11.23 -11.10
CA SER A 159 -13.65 -10.78 -12.49
C SER A 159 -12.55 -9.78 -12.85
N THR A 160 -12.21 -8.87 -11.94
CA THR A 160 -11.15 -7.89 -12.12
C THR A 160 -9.77 -8.55 -12.17
N VAL A 161 -9.47 -9.44 -11.23
CA VAL A 161 -8.20 -10.19 -11.18
C VAL A 161 -8.04 -11.07 -12.41
N SER A 162 -9.07 -11.79 -12.84
CA SER A 162 -9.04 -12.64 -14.03
C SER A 162 -8.76 -11.84 -15.30
N TYR A 163 -9.34 -10.64 -15.44
CA TYR A 163 -9.13 -9.78 -16.60
C TYR A 163 -7.69 -9.24 -16.68
N THR A 164 -7.11 -8.86 -15.57
CA THR A 164 -5.71 -8.37 -15.52
C THR A 164 -4.71 -9.47 -15.84
N HIS A 165 -4.94 -10.70 -15.43
CA HIS A 165 -4.10 -11.85 -15.75
C HIS A 165 -4.14 -12.22 -17.24
N LEU A 166 -5.31 -12.15 -17.88
CA LEU A 166 -5.45 -12.44 -19.31
C LEU A 166 -4.70 -11.44 -20.20
N ARG A 167 -4.65 -10.15 -19.82
CA ARG A 167 -3.92 -9.13 -20.57
C ARG A 167 -2.40 -9.23 -20.44
N ALA A 168 -1.88 -9.76 -19.35
CA ALA A 168 -0.44 -9.90 -19.15
C ALA A 168 0.19 -11.00 -20.03
N HIS A 169 -0.62 -11.88 -20.62
CA HIS A 169 -0.17 -12.95 -21.52
C HIS A 169 -0.24 -12.60 -23.01
N GLU A 170 -0.83 -11.46 -23.38
CA GLU A 170 -0.99 -11.04 -24.80
C GLU A 170 0.06 -10.03 -25.28
N THR A 171 1.03 -9.71 -24.45
CA THR A 171 2.19 -8.87 -24.80
C THR A 171 3.48 -9.64 -24.59
#